data_987e7225b64212d00b0407f4780a75b4
#
_entry.id   987e7225b64212d00b0407f4780a75b4
#
_cell.length_a   1.000
_cell.length_b   1.000
_cell.length_c   1.000
_cell.angle_alpha   90.00
_cell.angle_beta   90.00
_cell.angle_gamma   90.00
#
_symmetry.space_group_name_H-M   'P 1'
#
loop_
_entity.id
_entity.type
_entity.pdbx_description
1 polymer ?
#
loop_
_entity_poly.entity_id
_entity_poly.type
_entity_poly.pdbx_seq_one_letter_code
_entity_poly.pdbx_strand_id
1 'polypeptide(L)'
;MALSAGSYAHPHSFIDMQTELLADGDALTGLKMRWTMDEITSADLLYDAGDAKPGSESWKKLAAEVMANVLGQHYFSEVWHNGQRVKFLNLPKSYALSRSGNKAVLEFVLPLAEPPQLAGQRFDILTFDPTYFVDMTYSDARALSLPTALQDRCQVALQTPKPDSSLKQYALSLDKADAPPEQMDLGRQFAQKVTLTCH
;
A
#
# COMPACT_ATOMS: atom_id res chain seq x y z
N MET A 1 38.61 17.63 -7.16
CA MET A 1 37.21 18.13 -7.09
C MET A 1 36.30 16.92 -7.26
N ALA A 2 35.77 16.40 -6.17
CA ALA A 2 34.77 15.33 -6.23
C ALA A 2 33.42 15.99 -6.52
N LEU A 3 32.85 15.73 -7.68
CA LEU A 3 31.47 16.05 -8.00
C LEU A 3 30.60 15.11 -7.14
N SER A 4 30.06 15.63 -6.05
CA SER A 4 28.95 14.96 -5.37
C SER A 4 27.76 14.96 -6.34
N ALA A 5 27.51 13.83 -6.98
CA ALA A 5 26.24 13.60 -7.65
C ALA A 5 25.16 13.64 -6.57
N GLY A 6 24.41 14.74 -6.53
CA GLY A 6 23.19 14.82 -5.73
C GLY A 6 22.26 13.70 -6.20
N SER A 7 21.85 12.84 -5.29
CA SER A 7 20.84 11.82 -5.58
C SER A 7 19.47 12.51 -5.60
N TYR A 8 19.08 12.98 -6.76
CA TYR A 8 17.75 13.55 -7.01
C TYR A 8 16.88 12.44 -7.54
N ALA A 9 15.86 12.04 -6.83
CA ALA A 9 14.76 11.24 -7.40
C ALA A 9 13.67 10.93 -6.37
N HIS A 10 12.43 11.22 -6.70
CA HIS A 10 11.29 10.49 -6.17
C HIS A 10 10.97 9.35 -7.16
N PRO A 11 10.64 8.17 -6.69
CA PRO A 11 10.55 7.75 -5.28
C PRO A 11 11.90 7.36 -4.68
N HIS A 12 11.99 7.41 -3.34
CA HIS A 12 13.17 7.00 -2.56
C HIS A 12 13.01 5.63 -1.90
N SER A 13 11.82 5.08 -1.91
CA SER A 13 11.44 3.81 -1.29
C SER A 13 10.45 3.08 -2.18
N PHE A 14 10.52 1.76 -2.19
CA PHE A 14 9.68 0.92 -3.03
C PHE A 14 9.01 -0.17 -2.19
N ILE A 15 7.71 -0.33 -2.40
CA ILE A 15 6.92 -1.38 -1.76
C ILE A 15 6.23 -2.21 -2.83
N ASP A 16 6.53 -3.52 -2.84
CA ASP A 16 5.78 -4.50 -3.62
C ASP A 16 4.59 -4.99 -2.79
N MET A 17 3.39 -4.81 -3.34
CA MET A 17 2.14 -5.05 -2.64
C MET A 17 1.46 -6.34 -3.08
N GLN A 18 0.81 -6.99 -2.14
CA GLN A 18 -0.20 -8.02 -2.38
C GLN A 18 -1.44 -7.67 -1.56
N THR A 19 -2.62 -7.87 -2.13
CA THR A 19 -3.89 -7.57 -1.47
C THR A 19 -4.88 -8.70 -1.67
N GLU A 20 -5.43 -9.20 -0.57
CA GLU A 20 -6.59 -10.09 -0.54
C GLU A 20 -7.82 -9.28 -0.13
N LEU A 21 -8.86 -9.32 -0.95
CA LEU A 21 -10.14 -8.72 -0.62
C LEU A 21 -10.88 -9.63 0.36
N LEU A 22 -11.38 -9.07 1.45
CA LEU A 22 -12.05 -9.84 2.49
C LEU A 22 -13.57 -9.63 2.40
N ALA A 23 -14.32 -10.71 2.53
CA ALA A 23 -15.78 -10.66 2.50
C ALA A 23 -16.40 -11.60 3.55
N ASP A 24 -17.58 -11.24 4.00
CA ASP A 24 -18.46 -12.10 4.79
C ASP A 24 -19.82 -12.16 4.08
N GLY A 25 -20.17 -13.34 3.56
CA GLY A 25 -21.31 -13.49 2.66
C GLY A 25 -21.18 -12.58 1.44
N ASP A 26 -22.12 -11.65 1.31
CA ASP A 26 -22.21 -10.68 0.21
C ASP A 26 -21.67 -9.29 0.57
N ALA A 27 -21.01 -9.14 1.70
CA ALA A 27 -20.47 -7.86 2.14
C ALA A 27 -18.93 -7.82 2.03
N LEU A 28 -18.38 -6.73 1.47
CA LEU A 28 -16.94 -6.44 1.49
C LEU A 28 -16.57 -5.98 2.90
N THR A 29 -15.77 -6.76 3.62
CA THR A 29 -15.47 -6.49 5.02
C THR A 29 -14.13 -5.82 5.24
N GLY A 30 -13.22 -5.89 4.28
CA GLY A 30 -11.91 -5.29 4.43
C GLY A 30 -10.88 -5.72 3.39
N LEU A 31 -9.65 -5.38 3.66
CA LEU A 31 -8.47 -5.71 2.85
C LEU A 31 -7.43 -6.36 3.75
N LYS A 32 -6.84 -7.44 3.31
CA LYS A 32 -5.62 -7.99 3.91
C LYS A 32 -4.45 -7.61 3.00
N MET A 33 -3.54 -6.83 3.55
CA MET A 33 -2.41 -6.25 2.85
C MET A 33 -1.12 -6.96 3.24
N ARG A 34 -0.25 -7.18 2.26
CA ARG A 34 1.11 -7.62 2.45
C ARG A 34 2.02 -6.69 1.66
N TRP A 35 2.89 -5.98 2.37
CA TRP A 35 3.83 -5.00 1.81
C TRP A 35 5.25 -5.49 2.01
N THR A 36 5.95 -5.75 0.92
CA THR A 36 7.37 -6.11 0.93
C THR A 36 8.18 -4.87 0.58
N MET A 37 8.94 -4.37 1.54
CA MET A 37 9.78 -3.18 1.39
C MET A 37 11.06 -3.55 0.64
N ASP A 38 11.61 -2.63 -0.15
CA ASP A 38 12.91 -2.81 -0.79
C ASP A 38 14.05 -2.98 0.25
N GLU A 39 15.24 -3.41 -0.20
CA GLU A 39 16.34 -3.72 0.70
C GLU A 39 16.88 -2.49 1.44
N ILE A 40 16.89 -1.32 0.79
CA ILE A 40 17.37 -0.07 1.40
C ILE A 40 16.42 0.38 2.48
N THR A 41 15.11 0.42 2.17
CA THR A 41 14.05 0.76 3.14
C THR A 41 14.03 -0.22 4.31
N SER A 42 14.32 -1.49 4.06
CA SER A 42 14.32 -2.54 5.08
C SER A 42 15.53 -2.51 5.99
N ALA A 43 16.65 -1.91 5.56
CA ALA A 43 17.95 -2.04 6.24
C ALA A 43 17.89 -1.62 7.71
N ASP A 44 17.33 -0.46 8.01
CA ASP A 44 17.24 0.04 9.39
C ASP A 44 16.33 -0.85 10.26
N LEU A 45 15.17 -1.25 9.74
CA LEU A 45 14.24 -2.13 10.45
C LEU A 45 14.87 -3.50 10.77
N LEU A 46 15.62 -4.06 9.81
CA LEU A 46 16.27 -5.34 9.98
C LEU A 46 17.50 -5.24 10.90
N TYR A 47 18.19 -4.10 10.89
CA TYR A 47 19.25 -3.80 11.84
C TYR A 47 18.72 -3.74 13.27
N ASP A 48 17.61 -3.02 13.50
CA ASP A 48 16.98 -2.89 14.81
C ASP A 48 16.41 -4.23 15.32
N ALA A 49 15.89 -5.06 14.40
CA ALA A 49 15.45 -6.42 14.74
C ALA A 49 16.61 -7.34 15.12
N GLY A 50 17.81 -7.13 14.54
CA GLY A 50 19.01 -7.95 14.76
C GLY A 50 18.75 -9.43 14.57
N ASP A 51 19.22 -10.24 15.53
CA ASP A 51 19.02 -11.69 15.57
C ASP A 51 17.76 -12.12 16.36
N ALA A 52 16.87 -11.19 16.65
CA ALA A 52 15.63 -11.48 17.38
C ALA A 52 14.78 -12.50 16.62
N LYS A 53 14.24 -13.48 17.35
CA LYS A 53 13.36 -14.51 16.77
C LYS A 53 12.08 -13.88 16.21
N PRO A 54 11.56 -14.37 15.07
CA PRO A 54 10.27 -13.93 14.53
C PRO A 54 9.17 -13.98 15.61
N GLY A 55 8.35 -12.94 15.67
CA GLY A 55 7.27 -12.83 16.66
C GLY A 55 7.67 -12.49 18.09
N SER A 56 8.97 -12.24 18.34
CA SER A 56 9.46 -11.77 19.65
C SER A 56 8.96 -10.35 19.97
N GLU A 57 9.17 -9.90 21.22
CA GLU A 57 8.78 -8.53 21.64
C GLU A 57 9.49 -7.44 20.82
N SER A 58 10.72 -7.66 20.40
CA SER A 58 11.44 -6.73 19.50
C SER A 58 10.70 -6.56 18.16
N TRP A 59 10.29 -7.66 17.53
CA TRP A 59 9.51 -7.64 16.30
C TRP A 59 8.13 -7.00 16.47
N LYS A 60 7.46 -7.27 17.58
CA LYS A 60 6.15 -6.66 17.90
C LYS A 60 6.27 -5.15 18.10
N LYS A 61 7.34 -4.68 18.77
CA LYS A 61 7.61 -3.26 18.95
C LYS A 61 7.84 -2.57 17.61
N LEU A 62 8.72 -3.10 16.78
CA LEU A 62 8.99 -2.59 15.44
C LEU A 62 7.72 -2.58 14.57
N ALA A 63 6.92 -3.67 14.61
CA ALA A 63 5.65 -3.72 13.91
C ALA A 63 4.69 -2.61 14.37
N ALA A 64 4.63 -2.32 15.67
CA ALA A 64 3.79 -1.26 16.20
C ALA A 64 4.26 0.14 15.76
N GLU A 65 5.56 0.38 15.72
CA GLU A 65 6.15 1.64 15.25
C GLU A 65 5.87 1.86 13.75
N VAL A 66 6.08 0.86 12.92
CA VAL A 66 5.76 0.92 11.49
C VAL A 66 4.26 1.12 11.28
N MET A 67 3.43 0.38 12.01
CA MET A 67 1.98 0.47 11.89
C MET A 67 1.45 1.84 12.35
N ALA A 68 2.05 2.46 13.35
CA ALA A 68 1.69 3.82 13.78
C ALA A 68 1.91 4.85 12.65
N ASN A 69 2.99 4.73 11.88
CA ASN A 69 3.24 5.56 10.70
C ASN A 69 2.21 5.30 9.60
N VAL A 70 1.87 4.04 9.34
CA VAL A 70 0.84 3.66 8.34
C VAL A 70 -0.53 4.21 8.73
N LEU A 71 -0.88 4.13 10.02
CA LEU A 71 -2.11 4.71 10.57
C LEU A 71 -2.15 6.23 10.40
N GLY A 72 -1.04 6.93 10.68
CA GLY A 72 -0.92 8.37 10.51
C GLY A 72 -1.17 8.84 9.07
N GLN A 73 -0.98 7.96 8.10
CA GLN A 73 -1.23 8.20 6.68
C GLN A 73 -2.54 7.54 6.19
N HIS A 74 -3.49 7.27 7.07
CA HIS A 74 -4.77 6.64 6.73
C HIS A 74 -4.55 5.33 5.93
N TYR A 75 -3.57 4.52 6.34
CA TYR A 75 -3.16 3.28 5.69
C TYR A 75 -2.64 3.46 4.27
N PHE A 76 -2.35 4.65 3.79
CA PHE A 76 -2.05 4.95 2.40
C PHE A 76 -3.10 4.42 1.41
N SER A 77 -4.29 4.09 1.88
CA SER A 77 -5.28 3.33 1.11
C SER A 77 -6.64 4.01 1.10
N GLU A 78 -7.33 3.87 -0.02
CA GLU A 78 -8.66 4.39 -0.25
C GLU A 78 -9.52 3.31 -0.92
N VAL A 79 -10.74 3.18 -0.46
CA VAL A 79 -11.80 2.40 -1.13
C VAL A 79 -12.90 3.36 -1.55
N TRP A 80 -13.27 3.32 -2.82
CA TRP A 80 -14.29 4.16 -3.40
C TRP A 80 -15.46 3.32 -3.88
N HIS A 81 -16.67 3.74 -3.55
CA HIS A 81 -17.92 3.15 -3.98
C HIS A 81 -18.91 4.26 -4.37
N ASN A 82 -19.39 4.23 -5.62
CA ASN A 82 -20.33 5.25 -6.16
C ASN A 82 -19.84 6.69 -5.95
N GLY A 83 -18.52 6.95 -6.13
CA GLY A 83 -17.93 8.26 -5.96
C GLY A 83 -17.75 8.72 -4.51
N GLN A 84 -18.02 7.88 -3.53
CA GLN A 84 -17.82 8.15 -2.11
C GLN A 84 -16.75 7.25 -1.51
N ARG A 85 -15.97 7.81 -0.59
CA ARG A 85 -14.99 7.02 0.17
C ARG A 85 -15.69 6.10 1.17
N VAL A 86 -15.34 4.83 1.13
CA VAL A 86 -15.71 3.87 2.15
C VAL A 86 -14.69 3.99 3.29
N LYS A 87 -15.15 4.16 4.52
CA LYS A 87 -14.28 4.38 5.67
C LYS A 87 -13.74 3.06 6.21
N PHE A 88 -12.47 3.08 6.61
CA PHE A 88 -11.87 2.02 7.43
C PHE A 88 -12.15 2.25 8.91
N LEU A 89 -12.09 1.19 9.71
CA LEU A 89 -11.98 1.33 11.16
C LEU A 89 -10.64 1.98 11.54
N ASN A 90 -10.62 2.67 12.66
CA ASN A 90 -9.43 3.41 13.11
C ASN A 90 -8.23 2.51 13.44
N LEU A 91 -8.47 1.23 13.73
CA LEU A 91 -7.41 0.28 14.06
C LEU A 91 -7.47 -0.93 13.12
N PRO A 92 -6.31 -1.47 12.71
CA PRO A 92 -6.25 -2.71 11.97
C PRO A 92 -6.73 -3.86 12.87
N LYS A 93 -7.33 -4.88 12.26
CA LYS A 93 -7.75 -6.09 12.97
C LYS A 93 -6.56 -6.89 13.47
N SER A 94 -5.48 -6.89 12.70
CA SER A 94 -4.21 -7.52 13.02
C SER A 94 -3.10 -6.89 12.20
N TYR A 95 -1.87 -6.96 12.70
CA TYR A 95 -0.67 -6.60 11.95
C TYR A 95 0.54 -7.37 12.48
N ALA A 96 1.52 -7.58 11.60
CA ALA A 96 2.79 -8.20 11.93
C ALA A 96 3.89 -7.69 11.00
N LEU A 97 5.10 -7.57 11.54
CA LEU A 97 6.32 -7.31 10.77
C LEU A 97 7.19 -8.56 10.81
N SER A 98 7.75 -8.92 9.68
CA SER A 98 8.61 -10.09 9.53
C SER A 98 9.76 -9.81 8.56
N ARG A 99 10.67 -10.79 8.44
CA ARG A 99 11.81 -10.76 7.52
C ARG A 99 11.61 -11.78 6.41
N SER A 100 11.90 -11.39 5.18
CA SER A 100 12.03 -12.28 4.03
C SER A 100 13.35 -11.98 3.31
N GLY A 101 14.39 -12.75 3.60
CA GLY A 101 15.76 -12.44 3.15
C GLY A 101 16.24 -11.10 3.72
N ASN A 102 16.61 -10.17 2.83
CA ASN A 102 17.05 -8.81 3.18
C ASN A 102 15.91 -7.78 3.13
N LYS A 103 14.65 -8.24 3.15
CA LYS A 103 13.47 -7.38 3.06
C LYS A 103 12.60 -7.51 4.27
N ALA A 104 12.08 -6.39 4.75
CA ALA A 104 11.03 -6.34 5.76
C ALA A 104 9.66 -6.51 5.09
N VAL A 105 8.78 -7.25 5.73
CA VAL A 105 7.42 -7.52 5.24
C VAL A 105 6.43 -7.13 6.31
N LEU A 106 5.55 -6.17 6.01
CA LEU A 106 4.43 -5.79 6.84
C LEU A 106 3.16 -6.48 6.32
N GLU A 107 2.50 -7.24 7.18
CA GLU A 107 1.17 -7.80 6.91
C GLU A 107 0.16 -7.20 7.86
N PHE A 108 -0.99 -6.80 7.36
CA PHE A 108 -2.04 -6.22 8.19
C PHE A 108 -3.42 -6.37 7.57
N VAL A 109 -4.45 -6.32 8.40
CA VAL A 109 -5.86 -6.40 7.99
C VAL A 109 -6.56 -5.09 8.29
N LEU A 110 -7.10 -4.47 7.24
CA LEU A 110 -7.88 -3.24 7.27
C LEU A 110 -9.38 -3.57 7.23
N PRO A 111 -10.11 -3.48 8.34
CA PRO A 111 -11.56 -3.65 8.31
C PRO A 111 -12.25 -2.37 7.82
N LEU A 112 -13.30 -2.53 7.02
CA LEU A 112 -14.21 -1.44 6.67
C LEU A 112 -15.16 -1.15 7.84
N ALA A 113 -15.44 0.13 8.07
CA ALA A 113 -16.32 0.56 9.17
C ALA A 113 -17.78 0.14 8.92
N GLU A 114 -18.23 0.27 7.69
CA GLU A 114 -19.56 -0.11 7.23
C GLU A 114 -19.41 -0.98 5.99
N PRO A 115 -19.41 -2.33 6.13
CA PRO A 115 -19.22 -3.24 5.02
C PRO A 115 -20.29 -3.10 3.94
N PRO A 116 -19.98 -2.60 2.72
CA PRO A 116 -20.95 -2.47 1.64
C PRO A 116 -21.26 -3.82 1.01
N GLN A 117 -22.49 -3.95 0.46
CA GLN A 117 -22.90 -5.11 -0.31
C GLN A 117 -22.14 -5.17 -1.64
N LEU A 118 -21.83 -6.39 -2.09
CA LEU A 118 -21.04 -6.65 -3.30
C LEU A 118 -21.90 -6.83 -4.55
N ALA A 119 -23.09 -7.44 -4.43
CA ALA A 119 -23.91 -7.84 -5.56
C ALA A 119 -24.28 -6.64 -6.47
N GLY A 120 -23.90 -6.74 -7.74
CA GLY A 120 -24.12 -5.67 -8.74
C GLY A 120 -23.30 -4.41 -8.53
N GLN A 121 -22.27 -4.43 -7.66
CA GLN A 121 -21.52 -3.24 -7.29
C GLN A 121 -20.09 -3.23 -7.86
N ARG A 122 -19.55 -2.02 -7.91
CA ARG A 122 -18.17 -1.75 -8.30
C ARG A 122 -17.47 -0.93 -7.24
N PHE A 123 -16.24 -1.32 -6.95
CA PHE A 123 -15.35 -0.61 -6.03
C PHE A 123 -14.03 -0.30 -6.72
N ASP A 124 -13.52 0.89 -6.51
CA ASP A 124 -12.16 1.25 -6.90
C ASP A 124 -11.29 1.38 -5.64
N ILE A 125 -10.11 0.75 -5.65
CA ILE A 125 -9.18 0.71 -4.52
C ILE A 125 -7.85 1.28 -5.00
N LEU A 126 -7.30 2.23 -4.25
CA LEU A 126 -6.00 2.83 -4.50
C LEU A 126 -5.16 2.74 -3.24
N THR A 127 -3.87 2.45 -3.41
CA THR A 127 -2.88 2.49 -2.33
C THR A 127 -1.67 3.24 -2.84
N PHE A 128 -1.33 4.36 -2.17
CA PHE A 128 -0.27 5.25 -2.61
C PHE A 128 0.17 6.21 -1.49
N ASP A 129 1.41 6.63 -1.53
CA ASP A 129 1.90 7.75 -0.74
C ASP A 129 1.57 9.07 -1.47
N PRO A 130 0.79 9.99 -0.89
CA PRO A 130 0.42 11.25 -1.53
C PRO A 130 1.60 12.08 -2.03
N THR A 131 2.76 11.98 -1.37
CA THR A 131 3.98 12.70 -1.74
C THR A 131 4.81 11.99 -2.82
N TYR A 132 4.50 10.73 -3.12
CA TYR A 132 5.29 9.86 -3.99
C TYR A 132 6.73 9.65 -3.50
N PHE A 133 6.97 9.83 -2.21
CA PHE A 133 8.25 9.43 -1.61
C PHE A 133 8.42 7.92 -1.63
N VAL A 134 7.32 7.19 -1.45
CA VAL A 134 7.23 5.73 -1.56
C VAL A 134 6.45 5.36 -2.81
N ASP A 135 7.06 4.58 -3.69
CA ASP A 135 6.36 3.94 -4.81
C ASP A 135 5.76 2.61 -4.35
N MET A 136 4.43 2.53 -4.39
CA MET A 136 3.65 1.39 -3.90
C MET A 136 2.98 0.71 -5.09
N THR A 137 3.46 -0.47 -5.48
CA THR A 137 3.02 -1.13 -6.71
C THR A 137 2.66 -2.60 -6.51
N TYR A 138 1.74 -3.07 -7.34
CA TYR A 138 1.50 -4.50 -7.59
C TYR A 138 2.31 -4.92 -8.81
N SER A 139 2.99 -6.04 -8.74
CA SER A 139 3.77 -6.57 -9.87
C SER A 139 2.88 -6.87 -11.08
N ASP A 140 1.72 -7.48 -10.82
CA ASP A 140 0.67 -7.78 -11.79
C ASP A 140 -0.65 -8.14 -11.07
N ALA A 141 -1.68 -8.51 -11.83
CA ALA A 141 -2.99 -8.85 -11.28
C ALA A 141 -3.00 -10.09 -10.37
N ARG A 142 -1.98 -10.96 -10.40
CA ARG A 142 -1.84 -12.12 -9.51
C ARG A 142 -1.51 -11.74 -8.07
N ALA A 143 -1.06 -10.51 -7.86
CA ALA A 143 -0.87 -9.94 -6.53
C ALA A 143 -2.20 -9.58 -5.83
N LEU A 144 -3.32 -9.73 -6.54
CA LEU A 144 -4.68 -9.46 -6.06
C LEU A 144 -5.44 -10.78 -5.95
N SER A 145 -6.09 -11.02 -4.83
CA SER A 145 -6.87 -12.24 -4.63
C SER A 145 -8.27 -11.97 -4.09
N LEU A 146 -9.19 -12.86 -4.46
CA LEU A 146 -10.56 -12.92 -3.98
C LEU A 146 -10.75 -14.19 -3.16
N PRO A 147 -11.61 -14.16 -2.12
CA PRO A 147 -12.12 -15.37 -1.49
C PRO A 147 -12.73 -16.30 -2.55
N THR A 148 -12.54 -17.61 -2.39
CA THR A 148 -13.07 -18.61 -3.34
C THR A 148 -14.56 -18.44 -3.58
N ALA A 149 -15.35 -18.09 -2.56
CA ALA A 149 -16.78 -17.88 -2.68
C ALA A 149 -17.17 -16.70 -3.59
N LEU A 150 -16.24 -15.78 -3.90
CA LEU A 150 -16.48 -14.64 -4.77
C LEU A 150 -15.94 -14.81 -6.20
N GLN A 151 -15.10 -15.80 -6.47
CA GLN A 151 -14.40 -15.94 -7.76
C GLN A 151 -15.33 -16.13 -8.94
N ASP A 152 -16.50 -16.77 -8.74
CA ASP A 152 -17.47 -17.02 -9.81
C ASP A 152 -18.36 -15.80 -10.11
N ARG A 153 -18.43 -14.82 -9.23
CA ARG A 153 -19.34 -13.68 -9.36
C ARG A 153 -18.66 -12.31 -9.25
N CYS A 154 -17.38 -12.27 -8.92
CA CYS A 154 -16.61 -11.04 -8.86
C CYS A 154 -15.35 -11.15 -9.69
N GLN A 155 -14.93 -10.02 -10.24
CA GLN A 155 -13.69 -9.89 -11.00
C GLN A 155 -12.86 -8.75 -10.44
N VAL A 156 -11.54 -8.93 -10.44
CA VAL A 156 -10.58 -7.90 -10.07
C VAL A 156 -9.76 -7.52 -11.29
N ALA A 157 -9.66 -6.24 -11.56
CA ALA A 157 -8.82 -5.68 -12.61
C ALA A 157 -7.79 -4.73 -12.01
N LEU A 158 -6.55 -4.78 -12.53
CA LEU A 158 -5.47 -3.85 -12.18
C LEU A 158 -5.21 -2.91 -13.35
N GLN A 159 -5.26 -1.61 -13.10
CA GLN A 159 -4.92 -0.57 -14.05
C GLN A 159 -3.68 0.18 -13.58
N THR A 160 -2.61 0.14 -14.38
CA THR A 160 -1.39 0.91 -14.13
C THR A 160 -1.45 2.22 -14.92
N PRO A 161 -1.28 3.40 -14.26
CA PRO A 161 -1.30 4.68 -14.94
C PRO A 161 -0.09 4.83 -15.85
N LYS A 162 -0.20 5.75 -16.81
CA LYS A 162 0.89 6.13 -17.70
C LYS A 162 1.12 7.64 -17.58
N PRO A 163 1.78 8.10 -16.51
CA PRO A 163 2.10 9.52 -16.34
C PRO A 163 2.89 10.04 -17.53
N ASP A 164 2.63 11.28 -17.91
CA ASP A 164 3.38 11.91 -18.99
C ASP A 164 4.85 12.18 -18.62
N SER A 165 5.65 12.57 -19.61
CA SER A 165 7.09 12.80 -19.41
C SER A 165 7.38 13.99 -18.49
N SER A 166 6.54 15.02 -18.50
CA SER A 166 6.75 16.22 -17.66
C SER A 166 6.50 15.90 -16.19
N LEU A 167 5.46 15.13 -15.88
CA LEU A 167 5.19 14.67 -14.53
C LEU A 167 6.30 13.75 -13.99
N LYS A 168 6.81 12.85 -14.84
CA LYS A 168 7.96 11.99 -14.47
C LYS A 168 9.22 12.81 -14.21
N GLN A 169 9.51 13.80 -15.07
CA GLN A 169 10.66 14.68 -14.87
C GLN A 169 10.51 15.52 -13.60
N TYR A 170 9.32 16.01 -13.31
CA TYR A 170 9.05 16.73 -12.07
C TYR A 170 9.32 15.84 -10.85
N ALA A 171 8.77 14.62 -10.79
CA ALA A 171 9.02 13.69 -9.70
C ALA A 171 10.53 13.39 -9.53
N LEU A 172 11.26 13.19 -10.63
CA LEU A 172 12.70 12.96 -10.62
C LEU A 172 13.51 14.21 -10.20
N SER A 173 12.95 15.41 -10.25
CA SER A 173 13.62 16.65 -9.85
C SER A 173 13.51 16.94 -8.36
N LEU A 174 12.60 16.29 -7.65
CA LEU A 174 12.44 16.44 -6.21
C LEU A 174 13.59 15.74 -5.48
N ASP A 175 14.19 16.42 -4.50
CA ASP A 175 15.14 15.77 -3.63
C ASP A 175 14.44 15.16 -2.38
N LYS A 176 15.23 14.50 -1.53
CA LYS A 176 14.70 13.79 -0.36
C LYS A 176 14.00 14.72 0.65
N ALA A 177 14.36 16.00 0.66
CA ALA A 177 13.80 17.00 1.57
C ALA A 177 12.58 17.72 0.98
N ASP A 178 12.34 17.58 -0.33
CA ASP A 178 11.27 18.28 -1.03
C ASP A 178 9.95 17.54 -0.88
N ALA A 179 8.94 18.25 -0.37
CA ALA A 179 7.55 17.78 -0.43
C ALA A 179 6.85 18.48 -1.61
N PRO A 180 6.23 17.73 -2.54
CA PRO A 180 5.40 18.34 -3.57
C PRO A 180 4.23 19.10 -2.93
N PRO A 181 3.68 20.14 -3.61
CA PRO A 181 2.48 20.79 -3.12
C PRO A 181 1.36 19.77 -2.87
N GLU A 182 0.72 19.84 -1.72
CA GLU A 182 -0.33 18.89 -1.30
C GLU A 182 -1.45 18.82 -2.35
N GLN A 183 -1.82 19.97 -2.95
CA GLN A 183 -2.87 20.05 -3.97
C GLN A 183 -2.52 19.31 -5.27
N MET A 184 -1.25 19.02 -5.50
CA MET A 184 -0.81 18.25 -6.66
C MET A 184 -1.21 16.77 -6.56
N ASP A 185 -1.33 16.23 -5.33
CA ASP A 185 -1.61 14.82 -5.07
C ASP A 185 -0.75 13.91 -5.96
N LEU A 186 0.56 14.15 -5.90
CA LEU A 186 1.53 13.59 -6.83
C LEU A 186 1.45 12.07 -6.88
N GLY A 187 1.42 11.43 -5.72
CA GLY A 187 1.38 9.98 -5.62
C GLY A 187 0.15 9.37 -6.28
N ARG A 188 -1.02 10.01 -6.21
CA ARG A 188 -2.23 9.54 -6.88
C ARG A 188 -2.05 9.42 -8.40
N GLN A 189 -1.28 10.31 -9.00
CA GLN A 189 -1.04 10.32 -10.44
C GLN A 189 -0.18 9.15 -10.91
N PHE A 190 0.57 8.53 -9.98
CA PHE A 190 1.35 7.31 -10.20
C PHE A 190 0.65 6.05 -9.66
N ALA A 191 -0.42 6.20 -8.89
CA ALA A 191 -1.09 5.10 -8.21
C ALA A 191 -1.74 4.11 -9.19
N GLN A 192 -1.50 2.83 -8.98
CA GLN A 192 -2.28 1.78 -9.63
C GLN A 192 -3.69 1.72 -9.04
N LYS A 193 -4.66 1.48 -9.88
CA LYS A 193 -6.07 1.33 -9.48
C LYS A 193 -6.50 -0.12 -9.59
N VAL A 194 -6.99 -0.65 -8.50
CA VAL A 194 -7.65 -1.95 -8.43
C VAL A 194 -9.15 -1.73 -8.53
N THR A 195 -9.79 -2.39 -9.47
CA THR A 195 -11.27 -2.35 -9.61
C THR A 195 -11.83 -3.72 -9.30
N LEU A 196 -12.70 -3.78 -8.29
CA LEU A 196 -13.53 -4.94 -7.99
C LEU A 196 -14.91 -4.72 -8.62
N THR A 197 -15.39 -5.68 -9.41
CA THR A 197 -16.74 -5.67 -9.98
C THR A 197 -17.43 -7.00 -9.67
N CYS A 198 -18.61 -6.94 -9.07
CA CYS A 198 -19.41 -8.11 -8.73
C CYS A 198 -20.75 -8.09 -9.49
N HIS A 199 -21.28 -9.27 -9.82
CA HIS A 199 -22.54 -9.47 -10.52
C HIS A 199 -23.61 -10.05 -9.58
#